data_7687c8ee2ad617d53dc54254dd6d89c3
#
_entry.id   7687c8ee2ad617d53dc54254dd6d89c3
#
_cell.length_a   1.000
_cell.length_b   1.000
_cell.length_c   1.000
_cell.angle_alpha   90.00
_cell.angle_beta   90.00
_cell.angle_gamma   90.00
#
_symmetry.space_group_name_H-M   'P 1'
#
loop_
_entity.id
_entity.type
_entity.pdbx_description
1 polymer ?
#
loop_
_entity_poly.entity_id
_entity_poly.type
_entity_poly.pdbx_seq_one_letter_code
_entity_poly.pdbx_strand_id
1 'polypeptide(L)'
;DFYDELLKKYSEEEINLTGLYYNSDKTKKCIDRFNSRIIFPVNNISGDTIAFGGRIIRENKLAKYINSPETEFYKKGSMIFNLDKAKDLRSETDEVLIVEGYMDVVSVYASGIKNVIANSGTALTEKQISLIWKFFSNPIICLDGDESGQKAALRRGERLFPLINEKNKIYFSIMPEGKDPDDYIKQN
;
A
#
# COMPACT_ATOMS: atom_id res chain seq x y z
N ASP A 1 -17.00 18.61 -15.63
CA ASP A 1 -15.83 17.90 -15.08
C ASP A 1 -16.16 16.42 -14.79
N PHE A 2 -15.26 15.66 -14.19
CA PHE A 2 -15.50 14.24 -13.92
C PHE A 2 -16.64 14.01 -12.90
N TYR A 3 -16.79 14.90 -11.95
CA TYR A 3 -17.91 14.87 -11.00
C TYR A 3 -19.26 15.01 -11.69
N ASP A 4 -19.38 15.93 -12.64
CA ASP A 4 -20.62 16.12 -13.41
C ASP A 4 -20.97 14.89 -14.26
N GLU A 5 -19.96 14.18 -14.78
CA GLU A 5 -20.18 12.92 -15.50
C GLU A 5 -20.66 11.80 -14.57
N LEU A 6 -20.16 11.76 -13.34
CA LEU A 6 -20.64 10.80 -12.35
C LEU A 6 -22.10 11.09 -11.94
N LEU A 7 -22.48 12.34 -11.76
CA LEU A 7 -23.84 12.73 -11.42
C LEU A 7 -24.89 12.34 -12.48
N LYS A 8 -24.48 12.09 -13.73
CA LYS A 8 -25.39 11.58 -14.76
C LYS A 8 -25.78 10.10 -14.56
N LYS A 9 -25.01 9.36 -13.76
CA LYS A 9 -25.15 7.90 -13.59
C LYS A 9 -25.45 7.48 -12.17
N TYR A 10 -25.01 8.26 -11.19
CA TYR A 10 -25.03 7.92 -9.76
C TYR A 10 -25.60 9.10 -8.98
N SER A 11 -26.22 8.81 -7.86
CA SER A 11 -26.65 9.83 -6.90
C SER A 11 -25.46 10.50 -6.21
N GLU A 12 -25.65 11.70 -5.71
CA GLU A 12 -24.61 12.40 -4.91
C GLU A 12 -24.21 11.61 -3.66
N GLU A 13 -25.16 10.88 -3.06
CA GLU A 13 -24.92 10.02 -1.91
C GLU A 13 -23.97 8.86 -2.28
N GLU A 14 -24.21 8.17 -3.38
CA GLU A 14 -23.33 7.10 -3.87
C GLU A 14 -21.92 7.62 -4.18
N ILE A 15 -21.81 8.78 -4.82
CA ILE A 15 -20.51 9.41 -5.11
C ILE A 15 -19.76 9.74 -3.81
N ASN A 16 -20.45 10.28 -2.82
CA ASN A 16 -19.86 10.61 -1.52
C ASN A 16 -19.36 9.37 -0.77
N LEU A 17 -20.08 8.25 -0.86
CA LEU A 17 -19.67 6.97 -0.24
C LEU A 17 -18.37 6.43 -0.83
N THR A 18 -18.00 6.77 -2.06
CA THR A 18 -16.70 6.38 -2.65
C THR A 18 -15.51 7.05 -1.98
N GLY A 19 -15.71 8.20 -1.34
CA GLY A 19 -14.65 9.03 -0.79
C GLY A 19 -13.73 9.67 -1.84
N LEU A 20 -14.09 9.65 -3.12
CA LEU A 20 -13.34 10.32 -4.20
C LEU A 20 -13.43 11.84 -4.10
N TYR A 21 -14.51 12.33 -3.55
CA TYR A 21 -14.79 13.74 -3.36
C TYR A 21 -15.08 14.06 -1.88
N TYR A 22 -14.93 15.30 -1.51
CA TYR A 22 -15.35 15.80 -0.22
C TYR A 22 -15.81 17.26 -0.32
N ASN A 23 -16.76 17.64 0.53
CA ASN A 23 -17.21 19.01 0.63
C ASN A 23 -16.26 19.81 1.50
N SER A 24 -15.70 20.88 0.98
CA SER A 24 -14.85 21.78 1.73
C SER A 24 -15.68 22.65 2.67
N ASP A 25 -15.40 22.59 3.96
CA ASP A 25 -16.06 23.44 4.98
C ASP A 25 -15.87 24.93 4.69
N LYS A 26 -14.72 25.32 4.12
CA LYS A 26 -14.34 26.69 3.83
C LYS A 26 -15.05 27.24 2.58
N THR A 27 -15.11 26.48 1.51
CA THR A 27 -15.61 26.96 0.21
C THR A 27 -17.00 26.45 -0.13
N LYS A 28 -17.53 25.48 0.65
CA LYS A 28 -18.78 24.75 0.36
C LYS A 28 -18.82 24.12 -1.03
N LYS A 29 -17.66 23.90 -1.64
CA LYS A 29 -17.52 23.27 -2.95
C LYS A 29 -17.12 21.80 -2.78
N CYS A 30 -17.63 20.99 -3.69
CA CYS A 30 -17.17 19.63 -3.88
C CYS A 30 -15.74 19.65 -4.45
N ILE A 31 -14.81 18.99 -3.81
CA ILE A 31 -13.38 18.95 -4.18
C ILE A 31 -12.98 17.52 -4.47
N ASP A 32 -12.32 17.32 -5.62
CA ASP A 32 -11.66 16.07 -5.95
C ASP A 32 -10.50 15.81 -4.99
N ARG A 33 -10.59 14.71 -4.23
CA ARG A 33 -9.57 14.28 -3.27
C ARG A 33 -8.22 14.04 -3.93
N PHE A 34 -8.21 13.55 -5.15
CA PHE A 34 -7.01 13.10 -5.85
C PHE A 34 -6.51 14.08 -6.92
N ASN A 35 -7.00 15.31 -6.88
CA ASN A 35 -6.57 16.34 -7.83
C ASN A 35 -5.04 16.46 -7.89
N SER A 36 -4.50 16.54 -9.13
CA SER A 36 -3.07 16.68 -9.42
C SER A 36 -2.18 15.56 -8.85
N ARG A 37 -2.69 14.31 -8.86
CA ARG A 37 -1.98 13.13 -8.35
C ARG A 37 -1.90 12.01 -9.37
N ILE A 38 -0.83 11.25 -9.29
CA ILE A 38 -0.75 9.90 -9.88
C ILE A 38 -1.56 8.98 -9.00
N ILE A 39 -2.42 8.17 -9.61
CA ILE A 39 -3.35 7.29 -8.92
C ILE A 39 -2.85 5.85 -8.93
N PHE A 40 -2.92 5.22 -7.78
CA PHE A 40 -2.64 3.80 -7.56
C PHE A 40 -3.94 3.12 -7.17
N PRO A 41 -4.57 2.32 -8.05
CA PRO A 41 -5.72 1.52 -7.66
C PRO A 41 -5.34 0.53 -6.56
N VAL A 42 -6.13 0.48 -5.50
CA VAL A 42 -5.99 -0.49 -4.41
C VAL A 42 -7.07 -1.53 -4.59
N ASN A 43 -6.65 -2.75 -4.87
CA ASN A 43 -7.56 -3.85 -5.18
C ASN A 43 -7.78 -4.73 -3.95
N ASN A 44 -8.95 -5.36 -3.89
CA ASN A 44 -9.20 -6.48 -3.00
C ASN A 44 -8.48 -7.74 -3.53
N ILE A 45 -8.55 -8.84 -2.79
CA ILE A 45 -7.88 -10.10 -3.18
C ILE A 45 -8.43 -10.72 -4.48
N SER A 46 -9.64 -10.35 -4.89
CA SER A 46 -10.27 -10.80 -6.15
C SER A 46 -9.84 -9.96 -7.36
N GLY A 47 -9.17 -8.82 -7.14
CA GLY A 47 -8.74 -7.90 -8.19
C GLY A 47 -9.70 -6.72 -8.42
N ASP A 48 -10.80 -6.61 -7.65
CA ASP A 48 -11.71 -5.47 -7.77
C ASP A 48 -11.10 -4.23 -7.10
N THR A 49 -11.14 -3.10 -7.77
CA THR A 49 -10.66 -1.83 -7.20
C THR A 49 -11.63 -1.32 -6.14
N ILE A 50 -11.17 -1.20 -4.90
CA ILE A 50 -11.98 -0.79 -3.74
C ILE A 50 -11.53 0.53 -3.11
N ALA A 51 -10.36 1.05 -3.50
CA ALA A 51 -9.80 2.31 -3.01
C ALA A 51 -8.71 2.82 -3.95
N PHE A 52 -8.20 4.00 -3.64
CA PHE A 52 -7.10 4.60 -4.38
C PHE A 52 -6.04 5.16 -3.42
N GLY A 53 -4.77 5.02 -3.81
CA GLY A 53 -3.67 5.83 -3.34
C GLY A 53 -3.38 6.95 -4.33
N GLY A 54 -2.87 8.08 -3.87
CA GLY A 54 -2.49 9.18 -4.75
C GLY A 54 -1.18 9.83 -4.34
N ARG A 55 -0.22 9.93 -5.28
CA ARG A 55 1.04 10.65 -5.09
C ARG A 55 0.98 11.98 -5.84
N ILE A 56 1.30 13.08 -5.19
CA ILE A 56 1.33 14.40 -5.84
C ILE A 56 2.35 14.44 -6.98
N ILE A 57 1.96 15.05 -8.11
CA ILE A 57 2.82 15.13 -9.30
C ILE A 57 3.90 16.21 -9.12
N ARG A 58 3.52 17.35 -8.51
CA ARG A 58 4.43 18.49 -8.29
C ARG A 58 4.50 18.77 -6.79
N GLU A 59 5.70 18.89 -6.27
CA GLU A 59 5.89 19.25 -4.86
C GLU A 59 5.21 20.58 -4.55
N ASN A 60 4.44 20.57 -3.49
CA ASN A 60 3.77 21.73 -2.92
C ASN A 60 3.57 21.51 -1.42
N LYS A 61 2.79 22.38 -0.76
CA LYS A 61 2.49 22.28 0.69
C LYS A 61 1.53 21.14 1.07
N LEU A 62 1.03 20.38 0.10
CA LEU A 62 0.10 19.27 0.36
C LEU A 62 0.88 17.98 0.68
N ALA A 63 0.20 17.02 1.30
CA ALA A 63 0.78 15.72 1.60
C ALA A 63 1.27 15.01 0.33
N LYS A 64 2.50 14.50 0.34
CA LYS A 64 3.12 13.77 -0.78
C LYS A 64 2.26 12.58 -1.20
N TYR A 65 1.73 11.82 -0.24
CA TYR A 65 0.81 10.70 -0.46
C TYR A 65 -0.48 10.89 0.30
N ILE A 66 -1.58 10.47 -0.31
CA ILE A 66 -2.90 10.35 0.33
C ILE A 66 -3.53 9.03 -0.08
N ASN A 67 -4.47 8.55 0.73
CA ASN A 67 -5.28 7.38 0.41
C ASN A 67 -6.77 7.74 0.46
N SER A 68 -7.60 6.87 -0.14
CA SER A 68 -9.03 6.89 0.11
C SER A 68 -9.31 6.85 1.62
N PRO A 69 -10.38 7.48 2.09
CA PRO A 69 -10.87 7.26 3.44
C PRO A 69 -11.30 5.81 3.61
N GLU A 70 -11.44 5.34 4.84
CA GLU A 70 -12.05 4.04 5.08
C GLU A 70 -13.51 4.04 4.63
N THR A 71 -13.92 2.95 4.00
CA THR A 71 -15.28 2.71 3.52
C THR A 71 -15.75 1.35 4.03
N GLU A 72 -16.97 0.95 3.68
CA GLU A 72 -17.45 -0.40 3.94
C GLU A 72 -16.53 -1.46 3.31
N PHE A 73 -16.04 -1.21 2.09
CA PHE A 73 -15.19 -2.13 1.32
C PHE A 73 -13.70 -1.99 1.60
N TYR A 74 -13.25 -0.83 2.06
CA TYR A 74 -11.84 -0.53 2.26
C TYR A 74 -11.50 -0.25 3.72
N LYS A 75 -10.74 -1.16 4.33
CA LYS A 75 -10.16 -1.01 5.67
C LYS A 75 -8.64 -1.07 5.57
N LYS A 76 -7.98 0.06 5.70
CA LYS A 76 -6.54 0.21 5.50
C LYS A 76 -5.70 -0.80 6.28
N GLY A 77 -6.09 -1.10 7.52
CA GLY A 77 -5.38 -2.05 8.38
C GLY A 77 -5.55 -3.53 8.02
N SER A 78 -6.33 -3.86 6.99
CA SER A 78 -6.54 -5.24 6.53
C SER A 78 -6.23 -5.44 5.04
N MET A 79 -5.85 -4.37 4.34
CA MET A 79 -5.55 -4.43 2.91
C MET A 79 -4.05 -4.39 2.65
N ILE A 80 -3.64 -5.05 1.59
CA ILE A 80 -2.24 -5.11 1.11
C ILE A 80 -2.25 -4.76 -0.38
N PHE A 81 -1.50 -3.73 -0.74
CA PHE A 81 -1.34 -3.32 -2.13
C PHE A 81 -0.57 -4.37 -2.94
N ASN A 82 -1.03 -4.66 -4.15
CA ASN A 82 -0.47 -5.62 -5.10
C ASN A 82 -0.55 -7.11 -4.66
N LEU A 83 -1.22 -7.45 -3.56
CA LEU A 83 -1.37 -8.84 -3.14
C LEU A 83 -2.28 -9.62 -4.10
N ASP A 84 -3.24 -8.95 -4.72
CA ASP A 84 -4.12 -9.50 -5.76
C ASP A 84 -3.35 -10.11 -6.94
N LYS A 85 -2.19 -9.55 -7.29
CA LYS A 85 -1.30 -10.05 -8.34
C LYS A 85 -0.22 -10.99 -7.80
N ALA A 86 0.43 -10.60 -6.69
CA ALA A 86 1.51 -11.39 -6.13
C ALA A 86 1.07 -12.80 -5.72
N LYS A 87 -0.17 -12.98 -5.23
CA LYS A 87 -0.70 -14.29 -4.82
C LYS A 87 -0.66 -15.36 -5.91
N ASP A 88 -0.67 -14.96 -7.19
CA ASP A 88 -0.63 -15.92 -8.30
C ASP A 88 0.71 -16.63 -8.42
N LEU A 89 1.76 -16.06 -7.82
CA LEU A 89 3.11 -16.63 -7.76
C LEU A 89 3.32 -17.63 -6.60
N ARG A 90 2.29 -17.89 -5.78
CA ARG A 90 2.40 -18.79 -4.60
C ARG A 90 2.79 -20.24 -4.93
N SER A 91 2.63 -20.67 -6.19
CA SER A 91 3.10 -21.98 -6.66
C SER A 91 4.57 -21.99 -7.08
N GLU A 92 5.18 -20.81 -7.23
CA GLU A 92 6.57 -20.64 -7.68
C GLU A 92 7.51 -20.31 -6.52
N THR A 93 6.98 -19.63 -5.49
CA THR A 93 7.77 -19.21 -4.33
C THR A 93 6.92 -19.10 -3.07
N ASP A 94 7.54 -19.40 -1.93
CA ASP A 94 6.99 -19.17 -0.59
C ASP A 94 7.31 -17.77 -0.04
N GLU A 95 8.09 -16.98 -0.78
CA GLU A 95 8.58 -15.68 -0.37
C GLU A 95 7.81 -14.55 -1.04
N VAL A 96 7.62 -13.46 -0.32
CA VAL A 96 7.10 -12.19 -0.84
C VAL A 96 7.81 -11.02 -0.17
N LEU A 97 8.21 -10.03 -0.95
CA LEU A 97 8.80 -8.80 -0.43
C LEU A 97 7.70 -7.86 0.05
N ILE A 98 7.82 -7.37 1.28
CA ILE A 98 6.95 -6.35 1.84
C ILE A 98 7.74 -5.05 1.91
N VAL A 99 7.36 -4.09 1.10
CA VAL A 99 7.94 -2.74 1.07
C VAL A 99 6.97 -1.72 1.68
N GLU A 100 7.40 -0.46 1.90
CA GLU A 100 6.58 0.52 2.62
C GLU A 100 5.53 1.20 1.76
N GLY A 101 5.86 1.53 0.50
CA GLY A 101 5.06 2.40 -0.34
C GLY A 101 4.71 1.86 -1.73
N TYR A 102 3.79 2.57 -2.38
CA TYR A 102 3.36 2.26 -3.74
C TYR A 102 4.50 2.32 -4.76
N MET A 103 5.39 3.31 -4.62
CA MET A 103 6.50 3.50 -5.56
C MET A 103 7.53 2.41 -5.42
N ASP A 104 7.82 1.95 -4.21
CA ASP A 104 8.75 0.84 -3.98
C ASP A 104 8.23 -0.42 -4.66
N VAL A 105 6.92 -0.71 -4.56
CA VAL A 105 6.31 -1.82 -5.30
C VAL A 105 6.49 -1.65 -6.81
N VAL A 106 6.24 -0.46 -7.35
CA VAL A 106 6.37 -0.21 -8.78
C VAL A 106 7.81 -0.43 -9.26
N SER A 107 8.80 0.09 -8.53
CA SER A 107 10.22 -0.05 -8.87
C SER A 107 10.71 -1.49 -8.76
N VAL A 108 10.40 -2.16 -7.65
CA VAL A 108 10.76 -3.57 -7.43
C VAL A 108 10.08 -4.46 -8.48
N TYR A 109 8.80 -4.24 -8.76
CA TYR A 109 8.08 -4.98 -9.80
C TYR A 109 8.67 -4.75 -11.20
N ALA A 110 9.07 -3.52 -11.53
CA ALA A 110 9.68 -3.16 -12.81
C ALA A 110 11.08 -3.80 -12.99
N SER A 111 11.83 -4.02 -11.91
CA SER A 111 13.13 -4.71 -11.95
C SER A 111 13.05 -6.22 -12.22
N GLY A 112 11.84 -6.77 -12.25
CA GLY A 112 11.61 -8.20 -12.50
C GLY A 112 11.15 -9.01 -11.29
N ILE A 113 11.23 -8.46 -10.07
CA ILE A 113 10.77 -9.11 -8.84
C ILE A 113 9.26 -8.89 -8.70
N LYS A 114 8.47 -9.89 -9.08
CA LYS A 114 7.01 -9.77 -9.19
C LYS A 114 6.28 -10.06 -7.88
N ASN A 115 6.87 -10.82 -6.97
CA ASN A 115 6.35 -11.17 -5.64
C ASN A 115 6.62 -10.04 -4.62
N VAL A 116 6.15 -8.83 -4.91
CA VAL A 116 6.30 -7.64 -4.07
C VAL A 116 4.96 -7.02 -3.74
N ILE A 117 4.77 -6.62 -2.48
CA ILE A 117 3.55 -6.04 -1.93
C ILE A 117 3.88 -4.87 -0.99
N ALA A 118 2.88 -4.04 -0.67
CA ALA A 118 3.06 -2.99 0.33
C ALA A 118 1.88 -2.87 1.29
N ASN A 119 2.18 -2.48 2.52
CA ASN A 119 1.19 -2.17 3.56
C ASN A 119 0.66 -0.72 3.51
N SER A 120 1.07 0.05 2.50
CA SER A 120 0.52 1.37 2.13
C SER A 120 0.55 2.42 3.24
N GLY A 121 1.71 2.60 3.88
CA GLY A 121 1.98 3.72 4.80
C GLY A 121 1.33 3.57 6.19
N THR A 122 1.13 2.34 6.65
CA THR A 122 0.80 2.01 8.04
C THR A 122 1.80 0.99 8.58
N ALA A 123 1.91 0.86 9.91
CA ALA A 123 2.61 -0.28 10.47
C ALA A 123 1.89 -1.58 10.05
N LEU A 124 2.64 -2.61 9.64
CA LEU A 124 2.10 -3.92 9.29
C LEU A 124 1.28 -4.47 10.46
N THR A 125 0.00 -4.75 10.23
CA THR A 125 -0.93 -5.25 11.26
C THR A 125 -0.92 -6.77 11.34
N GLU A 126 -1.42 -7.33 12.45
CA GLU A 126 -1.61 -8.78 12.60
C GLU A 126 -2.59 -9.34 11.56
N LYS A 127 -3.63 -8.58 11.19
CA LYS A 127 -4.57 -8.96 10.13
C LYS A 127 -3.89 -9.04 8.77
N GLN A 128 -3.02 -8.07 8.48
CA GLN A 128 -2.27 -8.03 7.23
C GLN A 128 -1.29 -9.20 7.13
N ILE A 129 -0.49 -9.46 8.17
CA ILE A 129 0.47 -10.59 8.13
C ILE A 129 -0.27 -11.95 8.06
N SER A 130 -1.38 -12.10 8.77
CA SER A 130 -2.21 -13.31 8.70
C SER A 130 -2.83 -13.52 7.31
N LEU A 131 -3.14 -12.42 6.60
CA LEU A 131 -3.59 -12.49 5.22
C LEU A 131 -2.46 -12.92 4.27
N ILE A 132 -1.26 -12.36 4.44
CA ILE A 132 -0.08 -12.71 3.63
C ILE A 132 0.27 -14.18 3.78
N TRP A 133 0.27 -14.72 5.00
CA TRP A 133 0.58 -16.13 5.28
C TRP A 133 -0.40 -17.14 4.66
N LYS A 134 -1.57 -16.71 4.17
CA LYS A 134 -2.44 -17.59 3.38
C LYS A 134 -1.85 -17.93 2.00
N PHE A 135 -0.87 -17.17 1.54
CA PHE A 135 -0.27 -17.29 0.21
C PHE A 135 1.24 -17.52 0.25
N PHE A 136 1.93 -16.91 1.22
CA PHE A 136 3.39 -16.91 1.33
C PHE A 136 3.81 -17.18 2.77
N SER A 137 4.48 -18.30 3.01
CA SER A 137 4.90 -18.70 4.37
C SER A 137 6.13 -17.93 4.87
N ASN A 138 6.90 -17.33 3.97
CA ASN A 138 8.18 -16.67 4.24
C ASN A 138 8.21 -15.20 3.75
N PRO A 139 7.34 -14.29 4.25
CA PRO A 139 7.41 -12.88 3.90
C PRO A 139 8.71 -12.24 4.41
N ILE A 140 9.28 -11.36 3.57
CA ILE A 140 10.51 -10.61 3.83
C ILE A 140 10.15 -9.14 3.92
N ILE A 141 10.26 -8.53 5.10
CA ILE A 141 10.01 -7.11 5.31
C ILE A 141 11.27 -6.33 4.94
N CYS A 142 11.19 -5.55 3.85
CA CYS A 142 12.25 -4.64 3.43
C CYS A 142 12.09 -3.30 4.13
N LEU A 143 13.16 -2.82 4.72
CA LEU A 143 13.22 -1.58 5.49
C LEU A 143 14.32 -0.68 4.96
N ASP A 144 14.10 0.61 5.06
CA ASP A 144 15.09 1.61 4.68
C ASP A 144 16.39 1.46 5.47
N GLY A 145 17.51 1.78 4.86
CA GLY A 145 18.85 1.64 5.41
C GLY A 145 19.26 2.74 6.37
N ASP A 146 18.32 3.31 7.13
CA ASP A 146 18.57 4.35 8.10
C ASP A 146 18.30 3.88 9.54
N GLU A 147 18.65 4.73 10.52
CA GLU A 147 18.40 4.44 11.94
C GLU A 147 16.90 4.24 12.25
N SER A 148 16.02 4.93 11.50
CA SER A 148 14.57 4.80 11.63
C SER A 148 14.10 3.42 11.18
N GLY A 149 14.63 2.92 10.07
CA GLY A 149 14.35 1.57 9.55
C GLY A 149 14.80 0.48 10.52
N GLN A 150 15.99 0.60 11.13
CA GLN A 150 16.47 -0.34 12.16
C GLN A 150 15.55 -0.36 13.39
N LYS A 151 15.15 0.81 13.90
CA LYS A 151 14.20 0.93 15.01
C LYS A 151 12.82 0.38 14.63
N ALA A 152 12.40 0.56 13.37
CA ALA A 152 11.16 0.00 12.86
C ALA A 152 11.22 -1.54 12.77
N ALA A 153 12.38 -2.12 12.38
CA ALA A 153 12.60 -3.56 12.38
C ALA A 153 12.37 -4.17 13.77
N LEU A 154 13.01 -3.60 14.79
CA LEU A 154 12.87 -4.07 16.16
C LEU A 154 11.42 -4.03 16.64
N ARG A 155 10.74 -2.87 16.50
CA ARG A 155 9.34 -2.71 16.91
C ARG A 155 8.39 -3.64 16.16
N ARG A 156 8.62 -3.86 14.86
CA ARG A 156 7.81 -4.80 14.06
C ARG A 156 8.09 -6.24 14.49
N GLY A 157 9.38 -6.58 14.74
CA GLY A 157 9.79 -7.88 15.24
C GLY A 157 9.12 -8.22 16.56
N GLU A 158 9.23 -7.36 17.57
CA GLU A 158 8.58 -7.55 18.88
C GLU A 158 7.08 -7.78 18.78
N ARG A 159 6.40 -6.99 17.94
CA ARG A 159 4.95 -7.10 17.74
C ARG A 159 4.52 -8.38 17.03
N LEU A 160 5.28 -8.81 16.04
CA LEU A 160 4.92 -9.94 15.19
C LEU A 160 5.47 -11.28 15.71
N PHE A 161 6.48 -11.25 16.60
CA PHE A 161 7.11 -12.44 17.17
C PHE A 161 6.12 -13.44 17.78
N PRO A 162 5.09 -13.02 18.56
CA PRO A 162 4.11 -13.95 19.13
C PRO A 162 3.28 -14.72 18.10
N LEU A 163 3.26 -14.26 16.85
CA LEU A 163 2.47 -14.85 15.75
C LEU A 163 3.27 -15.87 14.93
N ILE A 164 4.61 -15.90 15.09
CA ILE A 164 5.51 -16.78 14.34
C ILE A 164 5.38 -18.22 14.88
N ASN A 165 5.43 -19.18 13.97
CA ASN A 165 5.41 -20.61 14.27
C ASN A 165 6.24 -21.41 13.25
N GLU A 166 6.24 -22.74 13.31
CA GLU A 166 7.02 -23.58 12.41
C GLU A 166 6.69 -23.40 10.93
N LYS A 167 5.44 -23.07 10.60
CA LYS A 167 4.97 -22.89 9.21
C LYS A 167 5.07 -21.45 8.73
N ASN A 168 4.84 -20.48 9.61
CA ASN A 168 4.73 -19.05 9.30
C ASN A 168 5.93 -18.32 9.88
N LYS A 169 6.82 -17.87 9.02
CA LYS A 169 8.05 -17.15 9.39
C LYS A 169 7.95 -15.69 8.94
N ILE A 170 8.86 -14.86 9.40
CA ILE A 170 9.05 -13.48 8.96
C ILE A 170 10.55 -13.23 8.89
N TYR A 171 10.98 -12.67 7.78
CA TYR A 171 12.36 -12.25 7.57
C TYR A 171 12.41 -10.72 7.47
N PHE A 172 13.56 -10.16 7.80
CA PHE A 172 13.85 -8.74 7.65
C PHE A 172 15.04 -8.56 6.73
N SER A 173 14.91 -7.65 5.77
CA SER A 173 15.99 -7.16 4.93
C SER A 173 16.13 -5.66 5.17
N ILE A 174 17.31 -5.23 5.61
CA ILE A 174 17.61 -3.81 5.80
C ILE A 174 18.42 -3.36 4.59
N MET A 175 17.96 -2.32 3.91
CA MET A 175 18.69 -1.77 2.77
C MET A 175 20.06 -1.21 3.20
N PRO A 176 21.02 -1.07 2.29
CA PRO A 176 22.27 -0.37 2.56
C PRO A 176 22.02 1.06 3.07
N GLU A 177 22.96 1.57 3.86
CA GLU A 177 22.88 2.89 4.50
C GLU A 177 22.44 4.00 3.52
N GLY A 178 21.41 4.75 3.90
CA GLY A 178 20.87 5.87 3.14
C GLY A 178 20.05 5.49 1.90
N LYS A 179 19.69 4.22 1.70
CA LYS A 179 18.90 3.77 0.55
C LYS A 179 17.55 3.21 0.99
N ASP A 180 16.55 3.46 0.16
CA ASP A 180 15.30 2.72 0.14
C ASP A 180 15.32 1.65 -0.99
N PRO A 181 14.32 0.75 -1.11
CA PRO A 181 14.26 -0.24 -2.18
C PRO A 181 14.25 0.35 -3.58
N ASP A 182 13.58 1.50 -3.79
CA ASP A 182 13.53 2.20 -5.07
C ASP A 182 14.92 2.73 -5.47
N ASP A 183 15.63 3.38 -4.54
CA ASP A 183 16.99 3.88 -4.76
C ASP A 183 17.99 2.75 -5.00
N TYR A 184 17.86 1.64 -4.28
CA TYR A 184 18.75 0.48 -4.45
C TYR A 184 18.64 -0.12 -5.85
N ILE A 185 17.41 -0.31 -6.34
CA ILE A 185 17.15 -0.88 -7.67
C ILE A 185 17.63 0.03 -8.80
N LYS A 186 17.46 1.36 -8.67
CA LYS A 186 17.90 2.31 -9.70
C LYS A 186 19.41 2.38 -9.87
N GLN A 187 20.18 1.95 -8.89
CA GLN A 187 21.64 2.02 -8.88
C GLN A 187 22.32 0.69 -9.27
N ASN A 188 21.57 -0.39 -9.34
CA ASN A 188 22.06 -1.74 -9.67
C ASN A 188 21.28 -2.33 -10.85
#